data_9b964f588f9ee1602a1511dab85e6022
#
_entry.id   9b964f588f9ee1602a1511dab85e6022
#
_cell.length_a   1.000
_cell.length_b   1.000
_cell.length_c   1.000
_cell.angle_alpha   90.00
_cell.angle_beta   90.00
_cell.angle_gamma   90.00
#
_symmetry.space_group_name_H-M   'P 1'
#
loop_
_entity.id
_entity.type
_entity.pdbx_description
1 polymer ?
#
loop_
_entity_poly.entity_id
_entity_poly.type
_entity_poly.pdbx_seq_one_letter_code
_entity_poly.pdbx_strand_id
1 'polypeptide(L)'
;MKYNGWSNYVTWKMNLEFIDEKLNHIYEVAPLTKDPAEMGEFLQCMWEEYIEHLQSQRSIPHPHRPERDDWWLLFSFVDCYVEDVDWGEIADHVIEDRP
;
A
#
# COMPACT_ATOMS: atom_id res chain seq x y z
N MET A 1 0.20 -7.57 19.88
CA MET A 1 1.46 -6.84 20.08
C MET A 1 1.64 -5.80 18.98
N LYS A 2 1.99 -4.59 19.37
CA LYS A 2 2.20 -3.51 18.41
C LYS A 2 3.61 -3.53 17.86
N TYR A 3 3.75 -3.12 16.61
CA TYR A 3 5.03 -3.03 15.94
C TYR A 3 5.28 -1.56 15.57
N ASN A 4 6.23 -0.94 16.22
CA ASN A 4 6.57 0.48 16.01
C ASN A 4 5.35 1.40 16.06
N GLY A 5 4.42 1.11 16.97
CA GLY A 5 3.20 1.88 17.10
C GLY A 5 2.04 1.40 16.23
N TRP A 6 2.27 0.42 15.36
CA TRP A 6 1.24 -0.17 14.50
C TRP A 6 0.74 -1.49 15.08
N SER A 7 -0.46 -1.88 14.73
CA SER A 7 -1.08 -3.07 15.31
C SER A 7 -0.35 -4.36 14.95
N ASN A 8 0.30 -4.43 13.79
CA ASN A 8 1.12 -5.58 13.43
C ASN A 8 2.19 -5.20 12.42
N TYR A 9 3.10 -6.13 12.17
CA TYR A 9 4.24 -5.91 11.30
C TYR A 9 3.82 -5.61 9.86
N VAL A 10 2.87 -6.36 9.31
CA VAL A 10 2.53 -6.18 7.91
C VAL A 10 1.83 -4.84 7.66
N THR A 11 1.07 -4.34 8.63
CA THR A 11 0.47 -3.01 8.54
C THR A 11 1.54 -1.93 8.52
N TRP A 12 2.51 -2.02 9.42
CA TRP A 12 3.65 -1.10 9.45
C TRP A 12 4.41 -1.13 8.12
N LYS A 13 4.68 -2.32 7.63
CA LYS A 13 5.43 -2.50 6.38
C LYS A 13 4.66 -1.93 5.19
N MET A 14 3.36 -2.17 5.12
CA MET A 14 2.54 -1.64 4.05
C MET A 14 2.56 -0.11 4.05
N ASN A 15 2.44 0.49 5.22
CA ASN A 15 2.50 1.94 5.30
C ASN A 15 3.87 2.47 4.87
N LEU A 16 4.93 1.84 5.34
CA LEU A 16 6.29 2.31 5.07
C LEU A 16 6.67 2.17 3.61
N GLU A 17 6.38 1.03 3.02
CA GLU A 17 6.91 0.71 1.70
C GLU A 17 5.98 1.04 0.54
N PHE A 18 4.68 1.13 0.80
CA PHE A 18 3.73 1.42 -0.28
C PHE A 18 3.07 2.78 -0.10
N ILE A 19 2.43 2.97 1.03
CA ILE A 19 1.61 4.17 1.24
C ILE A 19 2.47 5.42 1.33
N ASP A 20 3.52 5.37 2.14
CA ASP A 20 4.36 6.53 2.41
C ASP A 20 5.00 7.09 1.14
N GLU A 21 5.42 6.22 0.25
CA GLU A 21 6.03 6.64 -1.01
C GLU A 21 5.03 7.29 -1.96
N LYS A 22 3.75 7.02 -1.79
CA LYS A 22 2.70 7.51 -2.68
C LYS A 22 1.82 8.57 -2.03
N LEU A 23 2.21 9.08 -0.87
CA LEU A 23 1.37 10.00 -0.10
C LEU A 23 0.92 11.22 -0.88
N ASN A 24 1.81 11.85 -1.62
CA ASN A 24 1.43 13.04 -2.38
C ASN A 24 0.34 12.73 -3.40
N HIS A 25 0.47 11.60 -4.09
CA HIS A 25 -0.53 11.18 -5.04
C HIS A 25 -1.84 10.82 -4.33
N ILE A 26 -1.75 10.12 -3.20
CA ILE A 26 -2.92 9.75 -2.42
C ILE A 26 -3.69 11.01 -2.00
N TYR A 27 -3.00 12.02 -1.53
CA TYR A 27 -3.63 13.26 -1.11
C TYR A 27 -4.39 13.94 -2.25
N GLU A 28 -3.93 13.77 -3.48
CA GLU A 28 -4.57 14.36 -4.64
C GLU A 28 -5.82 13.61 -5.10
N VAL A 29 -5.79 12.27 -5.03
CA VAL A 29 -6.82 11.44 -5.66
C VAL A 29 -7.78 10.79 -4.68
N ALA A 30 -7.41 10.69 -3.40
CA ALA A 30 -8.25 10.01 -2.42
C ALA A 30 -9.52 10.81 -2.12
N PRO A 31 -10.59 10.11 -1.74
CA PRO A 31 -11.84 10.79 -1.40
C PRO A 31 -11.66 11.74 -0.23
N LEU A 32 -12.44 12.81 -0.22
CA LEU A 32 -12.44 13.79 0.87
C LEU A 32 -13.32 13.25 1.99
N THR A 33 -12.82 12.26 2.69
CA THR A 33 -13.56 11.61 3.76
C THR A 33 -12.74 11.62 5.03
N LYS A 34 -13.44 11.61 6.17
CA LYS A 34 -12.82 11.41 7.47
C LYS A 34 -13.17 10.06 8.06
N ASP A 35 -13.83 9.21 7.27
CA ASP A 35 -14.19 7.88 7.70
C ASP A 35 -13.04 6.92 7.39
N PRO A 36 -12.39 6.35 8.42
CA PRO A 36 -11.28 5.42 8.19
C PRO A 36 -11.68 4.19 7.37
N ALA A 37 -12.92 3.75 7.48
CA ALA A 37 -13.39 2.60 6.72
C ALA A 37 -13.41 2.90 5.23
N GLU A 38 -13.94 4.07 4.87
CA GLU A 38 -14.01 4.50 3.48
C GLU A 38 -12.61 4.74 2.90
N MET A 39 -11.78 5.44 3.65
CA MET A 39 -10.41 5.69 3.21
C MET A 39 -9.62 4.38 3.11
N GLY A 40 -9.80 3.48 4.07
CA GLY A 40 -9.11 2.20 4.07
C GLY A 40 -9.48 1.36 2.86
N GLU A 41 -10.75 1.37 2.47
CA GLU A 41 -11.20 0.68 1.27
C GLU A 41 -10.53 1.24 0.02
N PHE A 42 -10.42 2.55 -0.07
CA PHE A 42 -9.73 3.20 -1.17
C PHE A 42 -8.26 2.77 -1.25
N LEU A 43 -7.57 2.79 -0.11
CA LEU A 43 -6.16 2.42 -0.06
C LEU A 43 -5.94 0.96 -0.41
N GLN A 44 -6.82 0.09 0.05
CA GLN A 44 -6.75 -1.33 -0.26
C GLN A 44 -6.94 -1.57 -1.76
N CYS A 45 -7.90 -0.89 -2.36
CA CYS A 45 -8.11 -0.99 -3.80
C CYS A 45 -6.88 -0.52 -4.58
N MET A 46 -6.25 0.55 -4.13
CA MET A 46 -5.01 1.03 -4.74
C MET A 46 -3.92 -0.04 -4.73
N TRP A 47 -3.77 -0.70 -3.59
CA TRP A 47 -2.79 -1.77 -3.47
C TRP A 47 -3.10 -2.93 -4.40
N GLU A 48 -4.37 -3.35 -4.44
CA GLU A 48 -4.78 -4.47 -5.27
C GLU A 48 -4.57 -4.18 -6.75
N GLU A 49 -4.89 -2.98 -7.20
CA GLU A 49 -4.66 -2.58 -8.57
C GLU A 49 -3.18 -2.53 -8.92
N TYR A 50 -2.37 -2.06 -7.99
CA TYR A 50 -0.94 -1.98 -8.20
C TYR A 50 -0.33 -3.37 -8.36
N ILE A 51 -0.72 -4.31 -7.51
CA ILE A 51 -0.22 -5.68 -7.59
C ILE A 51 -0.67 -6.35 -8.88
N GLU A 52 -1.91 -6.12 -9.27
CA GLU A 52 -2.43 -6.65 -10.54
C GLU A 52 -1.62 -6.12 -11.73
N HIS A 53 -1.30 -4.85 -11.69
CA HIS A 53 -0.46 -4.22 -12.72
C HIS A 53 0.92 -4.87 -12.79
N LEU A 54 1.56 -5.08 -11.65
CA LEU A 54 2.87 -5.71 -11.61
C LEU A 54 2.84 -7.14 -12.12
N GLN A 55 1.81 -7.89 -11.74
CA GLN A 55 1.65 -9.26 -12.19
C GLN A 55 1.43 -9.33 -13.70
N SER A 56 0.68 -8.38 -14.24
CA SER A 56 0.46 -8.27 -15.66
C SER A 56 1.78 -8.04 -16.41
N GLN A 57 2.63 -7.18 -15.86
CA GLN A 57 3.94 -6.91 -16.46
C GLN A 57 4.87 -8.11 -16.39
N ARG A 58 4.74 -8.93 -15.36
CA ARG A 58 5.57 -10.12 -15.22
C ARG A 58 5.35 -11.11 -16.35
N SER A 59 4.16 -11.17 -16.90
CA SER A 59 3.85 -12.12 -17.97
C SER A 59 4.37 -11.67 -19.32
N ILE A 60 4.89 -10.45 -19.42
CA ILE A 60 5.42 -9.93 -20.68
C ILE A 60 6.93 -10.13 -20.69
N PRO A 61 7.48 -10.93 -21.64
CA PRO A 61 8.93 -11.07 -21.71
C PRO A 61 9.57 -9.77 -22.16
N HIS A 62 10.45 -9.25 -21.34
CA HIS A 62 11.17 -8.03 -21.63
C HIS A 62 12.67 -8.29 -21.67
N PRO A 63 13.36 -7.81 -22.71
CA PRO A 63 14.81 -7.81 -22.67
C PRO A 63 15.35 -6.88 -21.60
N HIS A 64 14.58 -5.83 -21.26
CA HIS A 64 14.93 -4.91 -20.18
C HIS A 64 13.85 -4.99 -19.13
N ARG A 65 14.25 -5.35 -17.93
CA ARG A 65 13.32 -5.39 -16.85
C ARG A 65 12.86 -4.00 -16.46
N PRO A 66 11.59 -3.85 -16.06
CA PRO A 66 11.16 -2.60 -15.46
C PRO A 66 11.95 -2.33 -14.20
N GLU A 67 11.84 -1.13 -13.69
CA GLU A 67 12.59 -0.71 -12.53
C GLU A 67 12.45 -1.69 -11.38
N ARG A 68 13.56 -1.95 -10.75
CA ARG A 68 13.64 -2.95 -9.70
C ARG A 68 12.73 -2.67 -8.53
N ASP A 69 12.42 -1.42 -8.30
CA ASP A 69 11.64 -1.03 -7.13
C ASP A 69 10.27 -1.69 -7.12
N ASP A 70 9.64 -1.76 -8.29
CA ASP A 70 8.31 -2.37 -8.39
C ASP A 70 8.37 -3.86 -8.10
N TRP A 71 9.35 -4.55 -8.66
CA TRP A 71 9.52 -5.98 -8.42
C TRP A 71 9.90 -6.24 -6.97
N TRP A 72 10.76 -5.39 -6.43
CA TRP A 72 11.19 -5.52 -5.06
C TRP A 72 10.00 -5.42 -4.11
N LEU A 73 9.11 -4.47 -4.36
CA LEU A 73 7.93 -4.28 -3.52
C LEU A 73 7.06 -5.55 -3.52
N LEU A 74 6.86 -6.15 -4.69
CA LEU A 74 6.10 -7.38 -4.79
C LEU A 74 6.73 -8.50 -3.97
N PHE A 75 8.03 -8.72 -4.15
CA PHE A 75 8.75 -9.75 -3.43
C PHE A 75 8.84 -9.46 -1.94
N SER A 76 8.88 -8.21 -1.58
CA SER A 76 8.96 -7.79 -0.19
C SER A 76 7.78 -8.30 0.64
N PHE A 77 6.64 -8.54 0.01
CA PHE A 77 5.45 -9.01 0.69
C PHE A 77 5.18 -10.51 0.52
N VAL A 78 6.11 -11.23 -0.11
CA VAL A 78 5.92 -12.67 -0.36
C VAL A 78 5.72 -13.46 0.94
N ASP A 79 6.44 -13.10 1.98
CA ASP A 79 6.37 -13.81 3.26
C ASP A 79 5.42 -13.15 4.25
N CYS A 80 4.64 -12.18 3.81
CA CYS A 80 3.72 -11.45 4.67
C CYS A 80 2.29 -11.82 4.35
N TYR A 81 1.44 -11.84 5.38
CA TYR A 81 0.01 -12.05 5.19
C TYR A 81 -0.65 -10.71 4.92
N VAL A 82 -0.78 -10.37 3.65
CA VAL A 82 -1.31 -9.07 3.24
C VAL A 82 -2.76 -8.87 3.71
N GLU A 83 -3.50 -9.97 3.83
CA GLU A 83 -4.87 -9.91 4.36
C GLU A 83 -4.92 -9.45 5.82
N ASP A 84 -3.79 -9.49 6.51
CA ASP A 84 -3.72 -9.02 7.91
C ASP A 84 -3.43 -7.53 8.01
N VAL A 85 -3.27 -6.83 6.90
CA VAL A 85 -3.06 -5.39 6.91
C VAL A 85 -4.31 -4.69 7.47
N ASP A 86 -4.12 -3.87 8.47
CA ASP A 86 -5.20 -3.06 9.02
C ASP A 86 -5.31 -1.77 8.23
N TRP A 87 -6.08 -1.81 7.16
CA TRP A 87 -6.25 -0.67 6.28
C TRP A 87 -6.91 0.52 6.98
N GLY A 88 -7.76 0.24 7.97
CA GLY A 88 -8.38 1.31 8.76
C GLY A 88 -7.35 2.08 9.57
N GLU A 89 -6.37 1.38 10.11
CA GLU A 89 -5.30 2.02 10.88
C GLU A 89 -4.45 2.92 9.98
N ILE A 90 -4.10 2.43 8.80
CA ILE A 90 -3.36 3.23 7.83
C ILE A 90 -4.20 4.44 7.41
N ALA A 91 -5.49 4.20 7.18
CA ALA A 91 -6.41 5.27 6.77
C ALA A 91 -6.48 6.37 7.82
N ASP A 92 -6.50 6.03 9.09
CA ASP A 92 -6.48 7.03 10.16
C ASP A 92 -5.27 7.94 10.03
N HIS A 93 -4.11 7.38 9.77
CA HIS A 93 -2.90 8.18 9.62
C HIS A 93 -2.96 9.07 8.38
N VAL A 94 -3.46 8.55 7.27
CA VAL A 94 -3.59 9.34 6.04
C VAL A 94 -4.54 10.51 6.23
N ILE A 95 -5.67 10.26 6.88
CA ILE A 95 -6.67 11.30 7.13
C ILE A 95 -6.08 12.38 8.05
N GLU A 96 -5.43 11.95 9.12
CA GLU A 96 -4.85 12.86 10.11
C GLU A 96 -3.77 13.74 9.54
N ASP A 97 -2.91 13.16 8.69
CA ASP A 97 -1.76 13.88 8.15
C ASP A 97 -2.06 14.63 6.86
N ARG A 98 -3.24 14.46 6.31
CA ARG A 98 -3.62 15.12 5.06
C ARG A 98 -3.66 16.63 5.25
N PRO A 99 -2.96 17.39 4.38
CA PRO A 99 -2.97 18.86 4.45
C PRO A 99 -4.35 19.45 4.23
#